data_cffb9ba6be014044d5222e2745c329e2
#
_entry.id   cffb9ba6be014044d5222e2745c329e2
#
_cell.length_a   1.000
_cell.length_b   1.000
_cell.length_c   1.000
_cell.angle_alpha   90.00
_cell.angle_beta   90.00
_cell.angle_gamma   90.00
#
_symmetry.space_group_name_H-M   'P 1'
#
loop_
_entity.id
_entity.type
_entity.pdbx_description
1 polymer ?
#
loop_
_entity_poly.entity_id
_entity_poly.type
_entity_poly.pdbx_seq_one_letter_code
_entity_poly.pdbx_strand_id
1 'polypeptide(L)'
;MDLTTLIAYVFNCAVCTTIGTIFLLTPIQKDVQGKVDSFSKTRLCLAASALIEALTSLLYISRIINGVPHLSLDHFTSPLFIYFAICIDMTAIIYLLHGKQPKLRTSILYVTPVLLVWLTHIILFIPDYGLTFSAKAYNEFITTKPAIYTCYALYAVFVVETAYILKSVGKQIIRFRQHIDNYCSGKSRSQSHWLIAVVISIVIYYIISIIDLFTSDPMWDSSILWILSLVIIVNSIAFIMCRNIYWEIRPAFADNDNTPTTAATTDNATDADKAQRSSDESKQKQEPETVTSKPSAEISSIDTIVTAWTQREDKPYLKESITIMQVAEQMGLNTRLLSNYLNSVKGRNFNAWINYHKVEETKRMLLADRSMQLSEIAYKMGFSDLASMSKIFKSIEGMPPSVYRQTRVCQNRS
;
A
#
# COMPACT_ATOMS: atom_id res chain seq x y z
N MET A 1 34.48 -16.76 14.61
CA MET A 1 33.25 -16.43 13.85
C MET A 1 33.19 -17.26 12.60
N ASP A 2 32.05 -17.77 12.26
CA ASP A 2 31.88 -18.76 11.21
C ASP A 2 32.01 -18.11 9.82
N LEU A 3 32.71 -18.78 8.90
CA LEU A 3 32.86 -18.37 7.50
C LEU A 3 31.47 -18.16 6.81
N THR A 4 30.46 -18.92 7.25
CA THR A 4 29.09 -18.83 6.75
C THR A 4 28.46 -17.47 7.00
N THR A 5 28.67 -16.87 8.16
CA THR A 5 28.19 -15.54 8.51
C THR A 5 28.83 -14.45 7.66
N LEU A 6 30.15 -14.52 7.45
CA LEU A 6 30.87 -13.59 6.57
C LEU A 6 30.30 -13.67 5.13
N ILE A 7 30.12 -14.88 4.61
CA ILE A 7 29.58 -15.10 3.26
C ILE A 7 28.14 -14.52 3.16
N ALA A 8 27.31 -14.70 4.19
CA ALA A 8 25.94 -14.17 4.22
C ALA A 8 25.92 -12.63 4.14
N TYR A 9 26.79 -11.95 4.92
CA TYR A 9 26.89 -10.48 4.86
C TYR A 9 27.44 -9.97 3.52
N VAL A 10 28.46 -10.64 2.94
CA VAL A 10 28.99 -10.31 1.61
C VAL A 10 27.92 -10.45 0.55
N PHE A 11 27.13 -11.52 0.59
CA PHE A 11 26.03 -11.76 -0.35
C PHE A 11 24.95 -10.70 -0.18
N ASN A 12 24.50 -10.43 1.04
CA ASN A 12 23.49 -9.39 1.30
C ASN A 12 23.96 -8.02 0.82
N CYS A 13 25.20 -7.64 1.11
CA CYS A 13 25.80 -6.40 0.63
C CYS A 13 25.78 -6.32 -0.91
N ALA A 14 26.18 -7.37 -1.61
CA ALA A 14 26.19 -7.42 -3.06
C ALA A 14 24.77 -7.31 -3.64
N VAL A 15 23.78 -8.01 -3.09
CA VAL A 15 22.38 -7.96 -3.50
C VAL A 15 21.83 -6.55 -3.32
N CYS A 16 21.96 -5.97 -2.14
CA CYS A 16 21.42 -4.65 -1.80
C CYS A 16 22.08 -3.54 -2.63
N THR A 17 23.41 -3.60 -2.84
CA THR A 17 24.13 -2.65 -3.70
C THR A 17 23.66 -2.75 -5.14
N THR A 18 23.52 -3.96 -5.68
CA THR A 18 23.07 -4.19 -7.06
C THR A 18 21.66 -3.66 -7.28
N ILE A 19 20.73 -4.02 -6.40
CA ILE A 19 19.31 -3.59 -6.49
C ILE A 19 19.20 -2.08 -6.31
N GLY A 20 19.85 -1.52 -5.30
CA GLY A 20 19.85 -0.07 -5.05
C GLY A 20 20.39 0.71 -6.25
N THR A 21 21.48 0.23 -6.86
CA THR A 21 22.06 0.84 -8.06
C THR A 21 21.14 0.74 -9.28
N ILE A 22 20.54 -0.42 -9.54
CA ILE A 22 19.58 -0.61 -10.64
C ILE A 22 18.39 0.35 -10.47
N PHE A 23 17.84 0.45 -9.25
CA PHE A 23 16.72 1.33 -8.98
C PHE A 23 17.09 2.81 -9.11
N LEU A 24 18.31 3.19 -8.73
CA LEU A 24 18.79 4.55 -8.85
C LEU A 24 19.05 4.96 -10.31
N LEU A 25 19.69 4.09 -11.10
CA LEU A 25 20.06 4.34 -12.48
C LEU A 25 18.90 4.22 -13.47
N THR A 26 17.80 3.58 -13.10
CA THR A 26 16.62 3.52 -13.98
C THR A 26 16.06 4.92 -14.22
N PRO A 27 15.69 5.29 -15.48
CA PRO A 27 15.21 6.63 -15.80
C PRO A 27 14.00 7.06 -14.98
N ILE A 28 14.02 8.30 -14.49
CA ILE A 28 12.92 8.90 -13.73
C ILE A 28 11.82 9.30 -14.70
N GLN A 29 10.61 8.82 -14.45
CA GLN A 29 9.45 9.21 -15.21
C GLN A 29 8.81 10.45 -14.58
N LYS A 30 8.33 11.35 -15.44
CA LYS A 30 7.60 12.56 -15.05
C LYS A 30 6.14 12.44 -15.46
N ASP A 31 5.26 13.02 -14.68
CA ASP A 31 3.84 13.13 -15.02
C ASP A 31 3.59 14.23 -16.07
N VAL A 32 2.32 14.40 -16.46
CA VAL A 32 1.88 15.42 -17.44
C VAL A 32 2.24 16.84 -17.00
N GLN A 33 2.41 17.07 -15.68
CA GLN A 33 2.81 18.37 -15.10
C GLN A 33 4.35 18.51 -14.96
N GLY A 34 5.13 17.55 -15.45
CA GLY A 34 6.60 17.56 -15.35
C GLY A 34 7.14 17.19 -13.96
N LYS A 35 6.29 16.81 -13.02
CA LYS A 35 6.69 16.35 -11.68
C LYS A 35 7.10 14.88 -11.72
N VAL A 36 8.04 14.49 -10.86
CA VAL A 36 8.42 13.08 -10.68
C VAL A 36 7.21 12.29 -10.24
N ASP A 37 6.91 11.21 -10.95
CA ASP A 37 5.75 10.38 -10.66
C ASP A 37 5.92 9.59 -9.34
N SER A 38 4.81 9.13 -8.78
CA SER A 38 4.80 8.42 -7.50
C SER A 38 5.51 7.07 -7.55
N PHE A 39 5.48 6.38 -8.69
CA PHE A 39 6.21 5.12 -8.86
C PHE A 39 7.72 5.33 -8.85
N SER A 40 8.22 6.38 -9.55
CA SER A 40 9.63 6.75 -9.51
C SER A 40 10.07 7.20 -8.11
N LYS A 41 9.21 7.92 -7.38
CA LYS A 41 9.49 8.29 -5.96
C LYS A 41 9.59 7.07 -5.07
N THR A 42 8.65 6.12 -5.19
CA THR A 42 8.69 4.84 -4.47
C THR A 42 9.99 4.10 -4.76
N ARG A 43 10.36 4.00 -6.03
CA ARG A 43 11.60 3.34 -6.45
C ARG A 43 12.84 4.00 -5.87
N LEU A 44 12.92 5.34 -5.84
CA LEU A 44 14.03 6.07 -5.22
C LEU A 44 14.11 5.83 -3.72
N CYS A 45 12.99 5.75 -3.03
CA CYS A 45 12.97 5.38 -1.61
C CYS A 45 13.48 3.95 -1.39
N LEU A 46 13.02 2.98 -2.18
CA LEU A 46 13.50 1.59 -2.10
C LEU A 46 14.99 1.48 -2.46
N ALA A 47 15.49 2.29 -3.39
CA ALA A 47 16.93 2.37 -3.69
C ALA A 47 17.73 2.89 -2.48
N ALA A 48 17.26 3.95 -1.84
CA ALA A 48 17.90 4.51 -0.66
C ALA A 48 17.90 3.52 0.51
N SER A 49 16.81 2.83 0.77
CA SER A 49 16.70 1.79 1.80
C SER A 49 17.70 0.65 1.52
N ALA A 50 17.74 0.12 0.30
CA ALA A 50 18.67 -0.94 -0.08
C ALA A 50 20.14 -0.51 0.07
N LEU A 51 20.49 0.73 -0.28
CA LEU A 51 21.86 1.23 -0.13
C LEU A 51 22.24 1.43 1.34
N ILE A 52 21.32 1.81 2.21
CA ILE A 52 21.54 1.85 3.67
C ILE A 52 21.82 0.44 4.20
N GLU A 53 21.04 -0.54 3.77
CA GLU A 53 21.23 -1.95 4.13
C GLU A 53 22.59 -2.49 3.64
N ALA A 54 23.01 -2.12 2.42
CA ALA A 54 24.33 -2.45 1.89
C ALA A 54 25.44 -1.83 2.74
N LEU A 55 25.29 -0.57 3.16
CA LEU A 55 26.25 0.12 4.02
C LEU A 55 26.38 -0.55 5.38
N THR A 56 25.27 -0.94 6.01
CA THR A 56 25.30 -1.66 7.29
C THR A 56 26.03 -3.00 7.16
N SER A 57 25.74 -3.77 6.11
CA SER A 57 26.44 -5.01 5.82
C SER A 57 27.94 -4.81 5.59
N LEU A 58 28.32 -3.75 4.86
CA LEU A 58 29.72 -3.40 4.62
C LEU A 58 30.46 -3.03 5.90
N LEU A 59 29.85 -2.26 6.78
CA LEU A 59 30.41 -1.91 8.09
C LEU A 59 30.63 -3.17 8.92
N TYR A 60 29.71 -4.10 8.88
CA TYR A 60 29.83 -5.37 9.57
C TYR A 60 30.97 -6.25 9.03
N ILE A 61 31.07 -6.37 7.70
CA ILE A 61 32.18 -7.08 7.02
C ILE A 61 33.53 -6.46 7.41
N SER A 62 33.66 -5.14 7.38
CA SER A 62 34.88 -4.42 7.75
C SER A 62 35.33 -4.76 9.17
N ARG A 63 34.41 -4.90 10.10
CA ARG A 63 34.72 -5.29 11.49
C ARG A 63 35.18 -6.72 11.63
N ILE A 64 34.51 -7.63 10.93
CA ILE A 64 34.93 -9.03 10.89
C ILE A 64 36.39 -9.15 10.46
N ILE A 65 36.73 -8.46 9.36
CA ILE A 65 38.09 -8.50 8.80
C ILE A 65 39.13 -7.91 9.78
N ASN A 66 38.76 -6.85 10.50
CA ASN A 66 39.63 -6.17 11.45
C ASN A 66 39.66 -6.83 12.84
N GLY A 67 38.98 -7.98 13.03
CA GLY A 67 38.98 -8.74 14.29
C GLY A 67 38.35 -8.00 15.47
N VAL A 68 37.46 -7.04 15.23
CA VAL A 68 36.77 -6.30 16.28
C VAL A 68 35.68 -7.20 16.87
N PRO A 69 35.60 -7.37 18.21
CA PRO A 69 34.62 -8.25 18.85
C PRO A 69 33.17 -7.85 18.51
N HIS A 70 32.29 -8.82 18.43
CA HIS A 70 30.86 -8.69 18.05
C HIS A 70 30.03 -7.69 18.88
N LEU A 71 30.45 -7.33 20.07
CA LEU A 71 29.72 -6.54 21.04
C LEU A 71 29.92 -5.02 20.96
N SER A 72 30.70 -4.53 20.00
CA SER A 72 30.95 -3.09 19.89
C SER A 72 29.83 -2.38 19.10
N LEU A 73 29.87 -1.09 19.07
CA LEU A 73 29.03 -0.09 18.31
C LEU A 73 27.87 -0.59 17.43
N ASP A 74 27.87 -1.89 16.98
CA ASP A 74 26.85 -2.46 16.09
C ASP A 74 25.49 -2.61 16.75
N HIS A 75 25.45 -3.16 17.96
CA HIS A 75 24.21 -3.29 18.71
C HIS A 75 23.52 -1.94 18.97
N PHE A 76 24.26 -0.87 18.77
CA PHE A 76 23.76 0.47 19.01
C PHE A 76 23.48 1.28 17.73
N THR A 77 24.34 1.13 16.70
CA THR A 77 24.19 1.86 15.43
C THR A 77 23.31 1.11 14.44
N SER A 78 23.38 -0.24 14.40
CA SER A 78 22.57 -1.06 13.49
C SER A 78 21.07 -0.85 13.68
N PRO A 79 20.50 -0.81 14.91
CA PRO A 79 19.10 -0.49 15.11
C PRO A 79 18.68 0.85 14.50
N LEU A 80 19.55 1.86 14.58
CA LEU A 80 19.28 3.17 14.00
C LEU A 80 19.18 3.12 12.47
N PHE A 81 20.10 2.45 11.81
CA PHE A 81 20.10 2.29 10.35
C PHE A 81 18.91 1.47 9.87
N ILE A 82 18.61 0.37 10.54
CA ILE A 82 17.39 -0.45 10.27
C ILE A 82 16.15 0.42 10.40
N TYR A 83 16.07 1.24 11.45
CA TYR A 83 14.92 2.12 11.67
C TYR A 83 14.77 3.17 10.58
N PHE A 84 15.87 3.78 10.13
CA PHE A 84 15.82 4.71 9.00
C PHE A 84 15.38 4.02 7.70
N ALA A 85 15.85 2.80 7.44
CA ALA A 85 15.40 2.02 6.30
C ALA A 85 13.88 1.75 6.38
N ILE A 86 13.36 1.36 7.56
CA ILE A 86 11.93 1.18 7.80
C ILE A 86 11.14 2.47 7.49
N CYS A 87 11.57 3.63 7.98
CA CYS A 87 10.91 4.90 7.73
C CYS A 87 10.88 5.26 6.24
N ILE A 88 11.97 5.00 5.53
CA ILE A 88 12.08 5.23 4.08
C ILE A 88 11.13 4.31 3.32
N ASP A 89 11.07 3.03 3.66
CA ASP A 89 10.20 2.06 3.01
C ASP A 89 8.71 2.30 3.33
N MET A 90 8.38 2.76 4.54
CA MET A 90 7.03 3.22 4.85
C MET A 90 6.64 4.43 3.98
N THR A 91 7.56 5.34 3.73
CA THR A 91 7.36 6.45 2.80
C THR A 91 7.15 5.93 1.37
N ALA A 92 7.93 4.92 0.94
CA ALA A 92 7.76 4.25 -0.34
C ALA A 92 6.36 3.62 -0.49
N ILE A 93 5.89 2.91 0.54
CA ILE A 93 4.56 2.30 0.57
C ILE A 93 3.46 3.36 0.45
N ILE A 94 3.58 4.49 1.14
CA ILE A 94 2.62 5.59 1.06
C ILE A 94 2.57 6.17 -0.36
N TYR A 95 3.72 6.38 -1.01
CA TYR A 95 3.77 6.80 -2.41
C TYR A 95 3.13 5.78 -3.34
N LEU A 96 3.38 4.49 -3.12
CA LEU A 96 2.87 3.42 -3.94
C LEU A 96 1.34 3.29 -3.83
N LEU A 97 0.79 3.35 -2.61
CA LEU A 97 -0.63 3.13 -2.37
C LEU A 97 -1.51 4.37 -2.60
N HIS A 98 -0.99 5.57 -2.37
CA HIS A 98 -1.81 6.79 -2.39
C HIS A 98 -1.33 7.87 -3.36
N GLY A 99 -0.13 7.73 -3.92
CA GLY A 99 0.45 8.75 -4.80
C GLY A 99 0.80 10.08 -4.12
N LYS A 100 0.57 10.21 -2.81
CA LYS A 100 0.76 11.46 -2.04
C LYS A 100 1.95 11.37 -1.11
N GLN A 101 2.58 12.52 -0.85
CA GLN A 101 3.63 12.60 0.16
C GLN A 101 3.06 12.48 1.57
N PRO A 102 3.70 11.71 2.45
CA PRO A 102 3.37 11.78 3.87
C PRO A 102 3.62 13.22 4.38
N LYS A 103 2.78 13.69 5.29
CA LYS A 103 2.98 15.01 5.90
C LYS A 103 4.32 15.00 6.64
N LEU A 104 5.15 16.02 6.45
CA LEU A 104 6.46 16.15 7.11
C LEU A 104 6.37 15.98 8.63
N ARG A 105 5.31 16.51 9.26
CA ARG A 105 5.04 16.31 10.69
C ARG A 105 4.94 14.85 11.09
N THR A 106 4.31 14.02 10.24
CA THR A 106 4.17 12.58 10.50
C THR A 106 5.52 11.89 10.42
N SER A 107 6.34 12.21 9.41
CA SER A 107 7.68 11.64 9.26
C SER A 107 8.61 12.03 10.41
N ILE A 108 8.57 13.30 10.86
CA ILE A 108 9.33 13.76 12.02
C ILE A 108 8.89 13.00 13.29
N LEU A 109 7.58 12.83 13.49
CA LEU A 109 7.05 12.12 14.67
C LEU A 109 7.56 10.69 14.77
N TYR A 110 7.74 10.00 13.63
CA TYR A 110 8.29 8.64 13.62
C TYR A 110 9.78 8.59 13.94
N VAL A 111 10.57 9.55 13.46
CA VAL A 111 12.03 9.52 13.62
C VAL A 111 12.47 10.05 14.99
N THR A 112 11.73 10.99 15.55
CA THR A 112 12.13 11.72 16.78
C THR A 112 12.34 10.82 17.99
N PRO A 113 11.45 9.87 18.36
CA PRO A 113 11.63 9.08 19.56
C PRO A 113 12.91 8.22 19.54
N VAL A 114 13.20 7.58 18.41
CA VAL A 114 14.39 6.75 18.24
C VAL A 114 15.65 7.61 18.32
N LEU A 115 15.65 8.76 17.63
CA LEU A 115 16.78 9.69 17.72
C LEU A 115 17.02 10.21 19.13
N LEU A 116 15.97 10.51 19.90
CA LEU A 116 16.11 10.96 21.28
C LEU A 116 16.73 9.90 22.16
N VAL A 117 16.28 8.65 22.08
CA VAL A 117 16.87 7.56 22.86
C VAL A 117 18.32 7.33 22.44
N TRP A 118 18.59 7.36 21.15
CA TRP A 118 19.94 7.20 20.61
C TRP A 118 20.89 8.31 21.06
N LEU A 119 20.46 9.57 21.00
CA LEU A 119 21.24 10.72 21.51
C LEU A 119 21.47 10.60 23.02
N THR A 120 20.46 10.18 23.79
CA THR A 120 20.62 9.97 25.23
C THR A 120 21.71 8.94 25.53
N HIS A 121 21.76 7.85 24.78
CA HIS A 121 22.78 6.82 24.94
C HIS A 121 24.20 7.38 24.65
N ILE A 122 24.36 8.18 23.59
CA ILE A 122 25.63 8.85 23.27
C ILE A 122 26.02 9.84 24.37
N ILE A 123 25.08 10.64 24.85
CA ILE A 123 25.32 11.61 25.91
C ILE A 123 25.79 10.92 27.20
N LEU A 124 25.27 9.73 27.50
CA LEU A 124 25.69 8.96 28.66
C LEU A 124 27.08 8.29 28.46
N PHE A 125 27.50 8.04 27.22
CA PHE A 125 28.79 7.45 26.89
C PHE A 125 29.95 8.47 26.98
N ILE A 126 29.75 9.70 26.51
CA ILE A 126 30.78 10.73 26.36
C ILE A 126 31.50 11.08 27.66
N PRO A 127 30.84 11.28 28.82
CA PRO A 127 31.51 11.73 30.05
C PRO A 127 32.57 10.79 30.55
N ASP A 128 32.36 9.46 30.43
CA ASP A 128 33.25 8.44 30.99
C ASP A 128 34.30 7.95 29.99
N TYR A 129 33.99 8.03 28.69
CA TYR A 129 34.84 7.41 27.65
C TYR A 129 35.30 8.40 26.56
N GLY A 130 34.86 9.65 26.61
CA GLY A 130 35.19 10.70 25.65
C GLY A 130 34.65 10.42 24.25
N LEU A 131 35.17 11.17 23.25
CA LEU A 131 34.76 11.01 21.84
C LEU A 131 35.56 9.90 21.12
N THR A 132 36.39 9.16 21.83
CA THR A 132 37.12 8.02 21.27
C THR A 132 36.24 6.79 21.27
N PHE A 133 35.50 6.59 20.17
CA PHE A 133 34.64 5.42 19.97
C PHE A 133 35.45 4.13 19.80
N SER A 134 36.26 3.77 20.80
CA SER A 134 36.98 2.50 20.77
C SER A 134 36.06 1.36 21.14
N ALA A 135 36.21 0.20 20.48
CA ALA A 135 35.43 -1.00 20.75
C ALA A 135 35.53 -1.43 22.22
N LYS A 136 36.74 -1.26 22.83
CA LYS A 136 36.98 -1.62 24.24
C LYS A 136 36.16 -0.72 25.19
N ALA A 137 36.20 0.59 25.01
CA ALA A 137 35.47 1.55 25.82
C ALA A 137 33.94 1.33 25.71
N TYR A 138 33.46 1.05 24.50
CA TYR A 138 32.07 0.76 24.29
C TYR A 138 31.61 -0.56 24.94
N ASN A 139 32.40 -1.61 24.88
CA ASN A 139 32.11 -2.88 25.55
C ASN A 139 32.06 -2.75 27.08
N GLU A 140 32.88 -1.89 27.66
CA GLU A 140 32.79 -1.56 29.08
C GLU A 140 31.53 -0.79 29.40
N PHE A 141 31.17 0.21 28.57
CA PHE A 141 29.97 1.05 28.74
C PHE A 141 28.69 0.23 28.69
N ILE A 142 28.50 -0.66 27.73
CA ILE A 142 27.24 -1.43 27.56
C ILE A 142 26.93 -2.33 28.75
N THR A 143 27.90 -2.64 29.61
CA THR A 143 27.67 -3.39 30.84
C THR A 143 27.17 -2.50 31.97
N THR A 144 27.22 -1.19 31.83
CA THR A 144 26.70 -0.24 32.83
C THR A 144 25.19 -0.20 32.87
N LYS A 145 24.63 0.02 34.07
CA LYS A 145 23.16 0.15 34.23
C LYS A 145 22.51 1.19 33.32
N PRO A 146 23.05 2.43 33.19
CA PRO A 146 22.49 3.43 32.30
C PRO A 146 22.40 2.96 30.84
N ALA A 147 23.47 2.33 30.33
CA ALA A 147 23.50 1.80 28.96
C ALA A 147 22.46 0.71 28.75
N ILE A 148 22.33 -0.23 29.69
CA ILE A 148 21.32 -1.30 29.65
C ILE A 148 19.90 -0.69 29.60
N TYR A 149 19.61 0.31 30.44
CA TYR A 149 18.27 0.94 30.41
C TYR A 149 17.99 1.69 29.11
N THR A 150 18.97 2.35 28.50
CA THR A 150 18.80 3.00 27.20
C THR A 150 18.60 2.00 26.07
N CYS A 151 19.28 0.84 26.11
CA CYS A 151 19.02 -0.25 25.16
C CYS A 151 17.59 -0.79 25.29
N TYR A 152 17.10 -1.07 26.50
CA TYR A 152 15.71 -1.50 26.72
C TYR A 152 14.71 -0.43 26.28
N ALA A 153 15.00 0.85 26.54
CA ALA A 153 14.18 1.96 26.05
C ALA A 153 14.12 2.01 24.52
N LEU A 154 15.25 1.80 23.85
CA LEU A 154 15.30 1.74 22.40
C LEU A 154 14.46 0.60 21.86
N TYR A 155 14.57 -0.60 22.38
CA TYR A 155 13.76 -1.76 21.98
C TYR A 155 12.26 -1.52 22.24
N ALA A 156 11.90 -0.93 23.39
CA ALA A 156 10.51 -0.62 23.70
C ALA A 156 9.93 0.39 22.68
N VAL A 157 10.67 1.43 22.32
CA VAL A 157 10.27 2.40 21.29
C VAL A 157 10.11 1.70 19.94
N PHE A 158 11.04 0.82 19.56
CA PHE A 158 10.94 0.05 18.32
C PHE A 158 9.65 -0.77 18.25
N VAL A 159 9.33 -1.49 19.31
CA VAL A 159 8.11 -2.33 19.36
C VAL A 159 6.85 -1.48 19.23
N VAL A 160 6.78 -0.36 19.96
CA VAL A 160 5.61 0.54 19.93
C VAL A 160 5.44 1.15 18.55
N GLU A 161 6.52 1.65 17.95
CA GLU A 161 6.47 2.29 16.63
C GLU A 161 6.16 1.29 15.52
N THR A 162 6.72 0.08 15.60
CA THR A 162 6.39 -0.99 14.66
C THR A 162 4.90 -1.34 14.73
N ALA A 163 4.34 -1.47 15.92
CA ALA A 163 2.90 -1.73 16.08
C ALA A 163 2.04 -0.60 15.48
N TYR A 164 2.47 0.65 15.65
CA TYR A 164 1.80 1.81 15.06
C TYR A 164 1.90 1.81 13.53
N ILE A 165 3.08 1.52 12.97
CA ILE A 165 3.33 1.41 11.54
C ILE A 165 2.46 0.30 10.94
N LEU A 166 2.40 -0.89 11.54
CA LEU A 166 1.57 -2.01 11.10
C LEU A 166 0.08 -1.62 11.04
N LYS A 167 -0.40 -0.95 12.09
CA LYS A 167 -1.78 -0.42 12.12
C LYS A 167 -2.03 0.60 11.01
N SER A 168 -1.07 1.49 10.76
CA SER A 168 -1.16 2.52 9.71
C SER A 168 -1.20 1.88 8.31
N VAL A 169 -0.27 0.97 8.03
CA VAL A 169 -0.19 0.24 6.75
C VAL A 169 -1.46 -0.59 6.53
N GLY A 170 -1.94 -1.30 7.54
CA GLY A 170 -3.18 -2.06 7.45
C GLY A 170 -4.38 -1.20 7.04
N LYS A 171 -4.52 -0.02 7.65
CA LYS A 171 -5.56 0.95 7.25
C LYS A 171 -5.40 1.42 5.81
N GLN A 172 -4.16 1.64 5.37
CA GLN A 172 -3.87 2.10 4.01
C GLN A 172 -4.18 1.02 2.97
N ILE A 173 -3.84 -0.25 3.24
CA ILE A 173 -4.19 -1.39 2.39
C ILE A 173 -5.71 -1.52 2.24
N ILE A 174 -6.46 -1.39 3.35
CA ILE A 174 -7.93 -1.47 3.31
C ILE A 174 -8.50 -0.33 2.44
N ARG A 175 -8.03 0.91 2.63
CA ARG A 175 -8.46 2.07 1.82
C ARG A 175 -8.10 1.90 0.35
N PHE A 176 -6.89 1.44 0.07
CA PHE A 176 -6.43 1.15 -1.29
C PHE A 176 -7.31 0.12 -1.97
N ARG A 177 -7.64 -0.98 -1.27
CA ARG A 177 -8.52 -2.04 -1.78
C ARG A 177 -9.92 -1.51 -2.08
N GLN A 178 -10.51 -0.74 -1.16
CA GLN A 178 -11.82 -0.11 -1.39
C GLN A 178 -11.78 0.81 -2.62
N HIS A 179 -10.68 1.54 -2.78
CA HIS A 179 -10.50 2.44 -3.91
C HIS A 179 -10.43 1.68 -5.24
N ILE A 180 -9.65 0.60 -5.31
CA ILE A 180 -9.58 -0.28 -6.47
C ILE A 180 -10.95 -0.88 -6.79
N ASP A 181 -11.70 -1.34 -5.79
CA ASP A 181 -13.04 -1.90 -5.98
C ASP A 181 -14.04 -0.88 -6.52
N ASN A 182 -13.82 0.41 -6.25
CA ASN A 182 -14.64 1.49 -6.78
C ASN A 182 -14.27 1.91 -8.21
N TYR A 183 -13.04 1.64 -8.67
CA TYR A 183 -12.54 2.17 -9.93
C TYR A 183 -12.20 1.12 -10.99
N CYS A 184 -11.93 -0.12 -10.60
CA CYS A 184 -11.46 -1.17 -11.51
C CYS A 184 -12.33 -2.42 -11.44
N SER A 185 -12.46 -3.10 -12.58
CA SER A 185 -13.11 -4.41 -12.68
C SER A 185 -12.22 -5.42 -13.41
N GLY A 186 -12.51 -6.71 -13.25
CA GLY A 186 -11.85 -7.78 -14.00
C GLY A 186 -10.35 -7.93 -13.68
N LYS A 187 -9.53 -8.03 -14.71
CA LYS A 187 -8.09 -8.32 -14.64
C LYS A 187 -7.29 -7.28 -13.85
N SER A 188 -7.56 -5.99 -14.05
CA SER A 188 -6.89 -4.90 -13.33
C SER A 188 -7.08 -5.01 -11.82
N ARG A 189 -8.27 -5.42 -11.38
CA ARG A 189 -8.53 -5.70 -9.97
C ARG A 189 -7.75 -6.91 -9.47
N SER A 190 -7.72 -8.00 -10.23
CA SER A 190 -6.95 -9.21 -9.86
C SER A 190 -5.46 -8.90 -9.74
N GLN A 191 -4.93 -8.11 -10.67
CA GLN A 191 -3.53 -7.71 -10.67
C GLN A 191 -3.15 -6.79 -9.49
N SER A 192 -4.09 -6.04 -8.92
CA SER A 192 -3.82 -5.20 -7.73
C SER A 192 -3.45 -6.00 -6.49
N HIS A 193 -3.79 -7.28 -6.42
CA HIS A 193 -3.39 -8.17 -5.33
C HIS A 193 -1.86 -8.34 -5.24
N TRP A 194 -1.16 -8.28 -6.36
CA TRP A 194 0.31 -8.32 -6.37
C TRP A 194 0.93 -7.14 -5.64
N LEU A 195 0.36 -5.95 -5.81
CA LEU A 195 0.82 -4.75 -5.11
C LEU A 195 0.66 -4.89 -3.59
N ILE A 196 -0.47 -5.45 -3.17
CA ILE A 196 -0.73 -5.74 -1.75
C ILE A 196 0.25 -6.80 -1.22
N ALA A 197 0.54 -7.84 -2.02
CA ALA A 197 1.49 -8.88 -1.64
C ALA A 197 2.91 -8.32 -1.44
N VAL A 198 3.36 -7.41 -2.31
CA VAL A 198 4.66 -6.71 -2.14
C VAL A 198 4.68 -5.91 -0.83
N VAL A 199 3.62 -5.17 -0.52
CA VAL A 199 3.53 -4.42 0.73
C VAL A 199 3.56 -5.33 1.95
N ILE A 200 2.82 -6.44 1.91
CA ILE A 200 2.81 -7.43 3.00
C ILE A 200 4.20 -8.06 3.18
N SER A 201 4.90 -8.39 2.10
CA SER A 201 6.23 -9.00 2.19
C SER A 201 7.28 -8.03 2.74
N ILE A 202 7.19 -6.72 2.45
CA ILE A 202 8.03 -5.70 3.09
C ILE A 202 7.75 -5.65 4.59
N VAL A 203 6.49 -5.71 5.00
CA VAL A 203 6.11 -5.74 6.43
C VAL A 203 6.67 -6.99 7.12
N ILE A 204 6.56 -8.16 6.50
CA ILE A 204 7.12 -9.41 7.03
C ILE A 204 8.65 -9.32 7.16
N TYR A 205 9.31 -8.75 6.16
CA TYR A 205 10.74 -8.49 6.20
C TYR A 205 11.13 -7.74 7.47
N TYR A 206 10.43 -6.65 7.81
CA TYR A 206 10.74 -5.87 9.02
C TYR A 206 10.43 -6.59 10.31
N ILE A 207 9.36 -7.38 10.36
CA ILE A 207 9.07 -8.21 11.53
C ILE A 207 10.21 -9.19 11.79
N ILE A 208 10.74 -9.84 10.75
CA ILE A 208 11.88 -10.74 10.86
C ILE A 208 13.13 -9.99 11.32
N SER A 209 13.42 -8.80 10.74
CA SER A 209 14.56 -7.98 11.13
C SER A 209 14.49 -7.51 12.59
N ILE A 210 13.29 -7.28 13.12
CA ILE A 210 13.11 -6.93 14.54
C ILE A 210 13.33 -8.15 15.45
N ILE A 211 12.85 -9.32 15.04
CA ILE A 211 13.10 -10.57 15.79
C ILE A 211 14.60 -10.85 15.86
N ASP A 212 15.32 -10.64 14.75
CA ASP A 212 16.77 -10.79 14.66
C ASP A 212 17.51 -9.92 15.68
N LEU A 213 17.03 -8.72 15.94
CA LEU A 213 17.61 -7.80 16.92
C LEU A 213 17.63 -8.35 18.34
N PHE A 214 16.74 -9.29 18.67
CA PHE A 214 16.63 -9.93 19.99
C PHE A 214 17.36 -11.28 20.07
N THR A 215 17.90 -11.78 18.96
CA THR A 215 18.66 -13.03 18.91
C THR A 215 20.15 -12.72 18.89
N SER A 216 20.92 -13.44 19.68
CA SER A 216 22.38 -13.27 19.76
C SER A 216 23.12 -14.51 19.21
N ASP A 217 22.44 -15.37 18.46
CA ASP A 217 23.00 -16.58 17.90
C ASP A 217 23.55 -16.33 16.47
N PRO A 218 24.85 -16.44 16.23
CA PRO A 218 25.44 -16.18 14.91
C PRO A 218 24.94 -17.09 13.80
N MET A 219 24.52 -18.32 14.11
CA MET A 219 23.92 -19.22 13.11
C MET A 219 22.52 -18.76 12.71
N TRP A 220 21.77 -18.20 13.64
CA TRP A 220 20.47 -17.63 13.41
C TRP A 220 20.58 -16.37 12.53
N ASP A 221 21.50 -15.46 12.89
CA ASP A 221 21.78 -14.23 12.14
C ASP A 221 22.12 -14.50 10.66
N SER A 222 23.00 -15.48 10.41
CA SER A 222 23.38 -15.85 9.04
C SER A 222 22.20 -16.42 8.24
N SER A 223 21.37 -17.25 8.86
CA SER A 223 20.20 -17.85 8.23
C SER A 223 19.15 -16.79 7.87
N ILE A 224 18.93 -15.83 8.76
CA ILE A 224 18.01 -14.71 8.52
C ILE A 224 18.51 -13.84 7.36
N LEU A 225 19.80 -13.51 7.29
CA LEU A 225 20.36 -12.70 6.20
C LEU A 225 20.14 -13.34 4.82
N TRP A 226 20.23 -14.67 4.71
CA TRP A 226 19.90 -15.37 3.46
C TRP A 226 18.44 -15.21 3.09
N ILE A 227 17.54 -15.37 4.07
CA ILE A 227 16.08 -15.19 3.86
C ILE A 227 15.79 -13.75 3.47
N LEU A 228 16.35 -12.77 4.17
CA LEU A 228 16.14 -11.35 3.89
C LEU A 228 16.64 -10.98 2.49
N SER A 229 17.82 -11.44 2.09
CA SER A 229 18.34 -11.22 0.74
C SER A 229 17.41 -11.77 -0.34
N LEU A 230 16.88 -12.97 -0.14
CA LEU A 230 15.91 -13.57 -1.08
C LEU A 230 14.63 -12.76 -1.15
N VAL A 231 14.10 -12.30 -0.01
CA VAL A 231 12.90 -11.45 0.05
C VAL A 231 13.11 -10.13 -0.68
N ILE A 232 14.28 -9.49 -0.54
CA ILE A 232 14.63 -8.26 -1.26
C ILE A 232 14.66 -8.51 -2.77
N ILE A 233 15.24 -9.61 -3.25
CA ILE A 233 15.27 -9.97 -4.67
C ILE A 233 13.86 -10.15 -5.20
N VAL A 234 13.04 -10.96 -4.53
CA VAL A 234 11.66 -11.25 -4.96
C VAL A 234 10.82 -9.99 -4.99
N ASN A 235 10.90 -9.15 -3.95
CA ASN A 235 10.19 -7.87 -3.90
C ASN A 235 10.62 -6.91 -5.00
N SER A 236 11.90 -6.86 -5.31
CA SER A 236 12.42 -5.98 -6.37
C SER A 236 11.93 -6.40 -7.75
N ILE A 237 11.93 -7.70 -8.04
CA ILE A 237 11.38 -8.25 -9.28
C ILE A 237 9.87 -7.97 -9.36
N ALA A 238 9.13 -8.27 -8.28
CA ALA A 238 7.70 -8.02 -8.21
C ALA A 238 7.36 -6.54 -8.39
N PHE A 239 8.11 -5.63 -7.77
CA PHE A 239 7.96 -4.19 -7.92
C PHE A 239 8.15 -3.73 -9.39
N ILE A 240 9.19 -4.23 -10.07
CA ILE A 240 9.44 -3.92 -11.48
C ILE A 240 8.28 -4.42 -12.35
N MET A 241 7.80 -5.63 -12.10
CA MET A 241 6.66 -6.23 -12.83
C MET A 241 5.35 -5.47 -12.61
N CYS A 242 5.16 -4.90 -11.42
CA CYS A 242 3.97 -4.11 -11.09
C CYS A 242 3.89 -2.75 -11.80
N ARG A 243 4.94 -2.32 -12.51
CA ARG A 243 4.98 -0.99 -13.17
C ARG A 243 3.79 -0.75 -14.11
N ASN A 244 3.49 -1.70 -14.98
CA ASN A 244 2.41 -1.55 -15.96
C ASN A 244 1.04 -1.51 -15.28
N ILE A 245 0.85 -2.35 -14.26
CA ILE A 245 -0.37 -2.40 -13.44
C ILE A 245 -0.58 -1.08 -12.71
N TYR A 246 0.50 -0.53 -12.15
CA TYR A 246 0.45 0.75 -11.45
C TYR A 246 -0.06 1.88 -12.36
N TRP A 247 0.42 1.95 -13.60
CA TRP A 247 -0.02 2.95 -14.56
C TRP A 247 -1.48 2.79 -14.98
N GLU A 248 -1.98 1.55 -15.06
CA GLU A 248 -3.38 1.26 -15.35
C GLU A 248 -4.31 1.70 -14.20
N ILE A 249 -3.85 1.58 -12.96
CA ILE A 249 -4.63 1.90 -11.75
C ILE A 249 -4.48 3.38 -11.34
N ARG A 250 -3.38 4.03 -11.70
CA ARG A 250 -3.06 5.41 -11.28
C ARG A 250 -4.16 6.46 -11.53
N PRO A 251 -4.89 6.46 -12.65
CA PRO A 251 -5.97 7.41 -12.87
C PRO A 251 -7.03 7.40 -11.76
N ALA A 252 -7.23 6.24 -11.14
CA ALA A 252 -8.14 6.09 -10.01
C ALA A 252 -7.76 6.97 -8.80
N PHE A 253 -6.49 7.37 -8.66
CA PHE A 253 -5.99 8.18 -7.54
C PHE A 253 -5.92 9.68 -7.84
N ALA A 254 -5.94 10.07 -9.13
CA ALA A 254 -5.79 11.47 -9.54
C ALA A 254 -7.02 12.34 -9.19
N ASP A 255 -8.20 11.76 -9.20
CA ASP A 255 -9.47 12.48 -8.94
C ASP A 255 -9.66 12.94 -7.49
N ASN A 256 -8.86 12.44 -6.54
CA ASN A 256 -8.99 12.79 -5.12
C ASN A 256 -8.33 14.12 -4.72
N ASP A 257 -7.56 14.76 -5.62
CA ASP A 257 -6.84 15.98 -5.28
C ASP A 257 -7.69 17.26 -5.28
N ASN A 258 -8.92 17.21 -5.84
CA ASN A 258 -9.83 18.35 -5.96
C ASN A 258 -11.04 18.30 -5.01
N THR A 259 -11.01 17.52 -3.94
CA THR A 259 -12.12 17.43 -3.00
C THR A 259 -11.91 18.32 -1.79
N PRO A 260 -12.77 19.32 -1.51
CA PRO A 260 -12.91 19.85 -0.15
C PRO A 260 -13.46 18.72 0.73
N THR A 261 -12.73 18.43 1.80
CA THR A 261 -13.10 17.44 2.82
C THR A 261 -14.33 17.91 3.57
N THR A 262 -15.52 17.56 3.07
CA THR A 262 -16.72 17.49 3.90
C THR A 262 -16.87 16.05 4.37
N ALA A 263 -16.02 15.67 5.33
CA ALA A 263 -16.29 14.51 6.16
C ALA A 263 -17.37 14.92 7.15
N ALA A 264 -18.56 14.39 6.96
CA ALA A 264 -19.59 14.35 8.00
C ALA A 264 -19.03 13.56 9.18
N THR A 265 -18.62 14.28 10.20
CA THR A 265 -18.38 13.75 11.54
C THR A 265 -19.75 13.73 12.23
N THR A 266 -20.38 12.57 12.26
CA THR A 266 -21.36 12.23 13.27
C THR A 266 -20.60 11.44 14.33
N ASP A 267 -20.20 12.12 15.38
CA ASP A 267 -20.10 11.55 16.71
C ASP A 267 -20.22 12.68 17.73
N ASN A 268 -21.31 12.61 18.43
CA ASN A 268 -21.82 13.07 19.68
C ASN A 268 -20.99 13.98 20.62
N ALA A 269 -21.64 15.11 20.96
CA ALA A 269 -22.13 15.48 22.28
C ALA A 269 -21.15 15.89 23.35
N THR A 270 -21.53 17.05 23.90
CA THR A 270 -21.25 17.66 25.23
C THR A 270 -19.90 18.37 25.34
N ASP A 271 -19.85 19.66 25.42
CA ASP A 271 -20.23 20.51 26.52
C ASP A 271 -20.19 22.00 26.13
N ALA A 272 -21.06 22.71 26.80
CA ALA A 272 -21.37 24.12 26.70
C ALA A 272 -20.25 25.03 27.18
N ASP A 273 -20.31 26.24 26.70
CA ASP A 273 -20.29 27.49 27.43
C ASP A 273 -19.16 28.50 27.14
N LYS A 274 -19.64 29.71 26.98
CA LYS A 274 -19.03 31.07 27.12
C LYS A 274 -18.22 31.64 25.95
N ALA A 275 -18.80 32.53 25.33
CA ALA A 275 -19.19 33.92 25.55
C ALA A 275 -18.41 34.92 24.73
N GLN A 276 -19.14 35.59 23.84
CA GLN A 276 -19.29 37.02 23.64
C GLN A 276 -18.08 37.96 23.38
N ARG A 277 -18.37 38.73 22.38
CA ARG A 277 -17.99 40.14 22.06
C ARG A 277 -16.92 40.27 20.98
N SER A 278 -17.13 41.02 20.00
CA SER A 278 -17.81 42.23 19.49
C SER A 278 -16.94 42.73 18.36
N SER A 279 -17.48 43.09 17.36
CA SER A 279 -18.01 44.27 16.71
C SER A 279 -17.25 44.65 15.43
N ASP A 280 -18.11 44.87 14.43
CA ASP A 280 -18.11 45.92 13.41
C ASP A 280 -17.08 45.88 12.29
N GLU A 281 -17.57 45.91 11.16
CA GLU A 281 -18.07 46.75 10.12
C GLU A 281 -17.71 46.33 8.71
N SER A 282 -18.67 46.08 7.95
CA SER A 282 -19.18 46.73 6.75
C SER A 282 -18.70 46.21 5.38
N LYS A 283 -19.73 45.85 4.59
CA LYS A 283 -19.96 46.01 3.15
C LYS A 283 -19.24 45.10 2.17
N GLN A 284 -19.93 44.14 1.57
CA GLN A 284 -20.73 44.38 0.37
C GLN A 284 -21.55 43.11 -0.01
N LYS A 285 -22.82 43.30 -0.22
CA LYS A 285 -23.80 42.38 -0.84
C LYS A 285 -23.30 41.96 -2.22
N GLN A 286 -23.14 40.68 -2.43
CA GLN A 286 -23.52 40.01 -3.67
C GLN A 286 -24.34 38.78 -3.29
N GLU A 287 -25.61 38.82 -3.63
CA GLU A 287 -26.52 37.68 -3.56
C GLU A 287 -25.95 36.49 -4.33
N PRO A 288 -25.91 35.28 -3.74
CA PRO A 288 -25.78 34.08 -4.54
C PRO A 288 -27.18 33.74 -5.07
N GLU A 289 -27.33 33.76 -6.38
CA GLU A 289 -28.45 33.14 -7.07
C GLU A 289 -28.71 31.75 -6.52
N THR A 290 -29.86 31.58 -5.96
CA THR A 290 -30.46 30.35 -5.47
C THR A 290 -30.72 29.43 -6.66
N VAL A 291 -29.76 28.60 -7.04
CA VAL A 291 -30.02 27.43 -7.90
C VAL A 291 -30.51 26.30 -7.01
N THR A 292 -31.76 26.39 -6.63
CA THR A 292 -32.57 25.26 -6.16
C THR A 292 -32.96 24.39 -7.36
N SER A 293 -32.03 23.60 -7.91
CA SER A 293 -32.34 22.50 -8.81
C SER A 293 -32.50 21.21 -8.00
N LYS A 294 -33.68 20.65 -8.06
CA LYS A 294 -34.15 19.44 -7.37
C LYS A 294 -33.18 18.28 -7.51
N PRO A 295 -32.64 17.67 -6.41
CA PRO A 295 -31.76 16.50 -6.45
C PRO A 295 -32.35 15.31 -7.21
N SER A 296 -33.69 15.22 -7.30
CA SER A 296 -34.36 14.09 -7.95
C SER A 296 -34.33 14.15 -9.49
N ALA A 297 -34.30 15.33 -10.11
CA ALA A 297 -34.24 15.46 -11.57
C ALA A 297 -32.81 15.10 -12.10
N GLU A 298 -31.79 15.47 -11.38
CA GLU A 298 -30.39 15.14 -11.74
C GLU A 298 -30.12 13.65 -11.60
N ILE A 299 -30.58 13.01 -10.54
CA ILE A 299 -30.50 11.55 -10.33
C ILE A 299 -31.26 10.81 -11.43
N SER A 300 -32.46 11.29 -11.85
CA SER A 300 -33.23 10.67 -12.92
C SER A 300 -32.50 10.75 -14.27
N SER A 301 -31.82 11.86 -14.56
CA SER A 301 -31.03 11.99 -15.81
C SER A 301 -29.86 11.06 -15.84
N ILE A 302 -29.13 10.90 -14.72
CA ILE A 302 -28.02 9.96 -14.60
C ILE A 302 -28.50 8.52 -14.74
N ASP A 303 -29.63 8.17 -14.12
CA ASP A 303 -30.23 6.83 -14.23
C ASP A 303 -30.55 6.47 -15.69
N THR A 304 -31.08 7.40 -16.44
CA THR A 304 -31.38 7.23 -17.88
C THR A 304 -30.08 6.97 -18.67
N ILE A 305 -29.01 7.74 -18.44
CA ILE A 305 -27.74 7.59 -19.12
C ILE A 305 -27.11 6.23 -18.78
N VAL A 306 -27.09 5.87 -17.51
CA VAL A 306 -26.50 4.59 -17.04
C VAL A 306 -27.30 3.41 -17.58
N THR A 307 -28.63 3.50 -17.62
CA THR A 307 -29.48 2.45 -18.18
C THR A 307 -29.27 2.31 -19.67
N ALA A 308 -29.25 3.42 -20.43
CA ALA A 308 -28.97 3.41 -21.86
C ALA A 308 -27.61 2.77 -22.17
N TRP A 309 -26.57 3.06 -21.39
CA TRP A 309 -25.24 2.45 -21.57
C TRP A 309 -25.24 0.94 -21.32
N THR A 310 -25.97 0.46 -20.31
CA THR A 310 -26.05 -0.99 -20.03
C THR A 310 -26.89 -1.75 -21.04
N GLN A 311 -27.80 -1.07 -21.74
CA GLN A 311 -28.68 -1.66 -22.77
C GLN A 311 -28.08 -1.61 -24.18
N ARG A 312 -26.87 -1.07 -24.35
CA ARG A 312 -26.17 -1.05 -25.64
C ARG A 312 -25.99 -2.45 -26.21
N GLU A 313 -26.17 -2.59 -27.52
CA GLU A 313 -26.04 -3.86 -28.24
C GLU A 313 -24.62 -4.46 -28.13
N ASP A 314 -23.59 -3.59 -28.14
CA ASP A 314 -22.17 -3.99 -28.02
C ASP A 314 -21.77 -4.44 -26.62
N LYS A 315 -22.68 -4.34 -25.63
CA LYS A 315 -22.50 -4.79 -24.25
C LYS A 315 -21.11 -4.43 -23.68
N PRO A 316 -20.77 -3.15 -23.56
CA PRO A 316 -19.40 -2.72 -23.25
C PRO A 316 -18.93 -3.19 -21.88
N TYR A 317 -19.83 -3.57 -20.97
CA TYR A 317 -19.53 -4.17 -19.67
C TYR A 317 -18.90 -5.56 -19.75
N LEU A 318 -18.98 -6.26 -20.90
CA LEU A 318 -18.36 -7.58 -21.10
C LEU A 318 -16.84 -7.50 -21.38
N LYS A 319 -16.30 -6.30 -21.56
CA LYS A 319 -14.85 -6.13 -21.72
C LYS A 319 -14.11 -6.69 -20.51
N GLU A 320 -13.02 -7.44 -20.73
CA GLU A 320 -12.24 -8.14 -19.69
C GLU A 320 -11.76 -7.20 -18.57
N SER A 321 -11.24 -6.03 -18.97
CA SER A 321 -10.80 -4.98 -18.06
C SER A 321 -11.46 -3.66 -18.46
N ILE A 322 -12.29 -3.11 -17.59
CA ILE A 322 -12.90 -1.81 -17.79
C ILE A 322 -12.79 -0.98 -16.51
N THR A 323 -12.46 0.30 -16.66
CA THR A 323 -12.35 1.23 -15.53
C THR A 323 -13.56 2.16 -15.50
N ILE A 324 -13.91 2.65 -14.31
CA ILE A 324 -15.00 3.63 -14.16
C ILE A 324 -14.75 4.90 -14.99
N MET A 325 -13.47 5.27 -15.18
CA MET A 325 -13.10 6.44 -15.98
C MET A 325 -13.50 6.26 -17.44
N GLN A 326 -13.18 5.09 -18.03
CA GLN A 326 -13.57 4.76 -19.41
C GLN A 326 -15.09 4.73 -19.58
N VAL A 327 -15.82 4.22 -18.56
CA VAL A 327 -17.28 4.16 -18.59
C VAL A 327 -17.87 5.54 -18.44
N ALA A 328 -17.35 6.36 -17.52
CA ALA A 328 -17.79 7.74 -17.34
C ALA A 328 -17.57 8.58 -18.61
N GLU A 329 -16.42 8.43 -19.26
CA GLU A 329 -16.13 9.06 -20.54
C GLU A 329 -17.14 8.66 -21.63
N GLN A 330 -17.44 7.36 -21.76
CA GLN A 330 -18.43 6.86 -22.72
C GLN A 330 -19.86 7.37 -22.44
N MET A 331 -20.16 7.67 -21.17
CA MET A 331 -21.45 8.22 -20.74
C MET A 331 -21.50 9.75 -20.78
N GLY A 332 -20.37 10.43 -21.03
CA GLY A 332 -20.26 11.89 -20.90
C GLY A 332 -20.42 12.38 -19.45
N LEU A 333 -20.11 11.52 -18.47
CA LEU A 333 -20.22 11.82 -17.04
C LEU A 333 -18.86 12.05 -16.42
N ASN A 334 -18.83 12.78 -15.30
CA ASN A 334 -17.65 12.83 -14.44
C ASN A 334 -17.54 11.51 -13.65
N THR A 335 -16.34 10.97 -13.54
CA THR A 335 -16.01 9.72 -12.80
C THR A 335 -16.56 9.72 -11.38
N ARG A 336 -16.42 10.85 -10.67
CA ARG A 336 -16.92 11.00 -9.30
C ARG A 336 -18.44 10.94 -9.22
N LEU A 337 -19.12 11.58 -10.18
CA LEU A 337 -20.57 11.57 -10.27
C LEU A 337 -21.10 10.16 -10.50
N LEU A 338 -20.50 9.41 -11.42
CA LEU A 338 -20.83 8.01 -11.67
C LEU A 338 -20.56 7.14 -10.43
N SER A 339 -19.39 7.30 -9.78
CA SER A 339 -19.06 6.56 -8.56
C SER A 339 -20.07 6.81 -7.43
N ASN A 340 -20.40 8.07 -7.18
CA ASN A 340 -21.38 8.45 -6.16
C ASN A 340 -22.77 7.88 -6.47
N TYR A 341 -23.21 7.97 -7.74
CA TYR A 341 -24.47 7.41 -8.17
C TYR A 341 -24.53 5.89 -7.96
N LEU A 342 -23.51 5.15 -8.38
CA LEU A 342 -23.47 3.70 -8.21
C LEU A 342 -23.50 3.29 -6.72
N ASN A 343 -22.75 3.98 -5.88
CA ASN A 343 -22.69 3.68 -4.45
C ASN A 343 -23.99 4.08 -3.71
N SER A 344 -24.54 5.25 -3.98
CA SER A 344 -25.68 5.80 -3.24
C SER A 344 -27.03 5.32 -3.78
N VAL A 345 -27.21 5.24 -5.11
CA VAL A 345 -28.47 4.89 -5.73
C VAL A 345 -28.58 3.40 -6.06
N LYS A 346 -27.53 2.82 -6.67
CA LYS A 346 -27.52 1.39 -6.99
C LYS A 346 -27.04 0.51 -5.82
N GLY A 347 -26.51 1.09 -4.74
CA GLY A 347 -26.01 0.36 -3.55
C GLY A 347 -24.85 -0.57 -3.86
N ARG A 348 -24.10 -0.31 -4.94
CA ARG A 348 -22.99 -1.16 -5.41
C ARG A 348 -21.82 -0.31 -5.83
N ASN A 349 -20.61 -0.74 -5.47
CA ASN A 349 -19.42 -0.13 -6.07
C ASN A 349 -19.29 -0.52 -7.55
N PHE A 350 -18.42 0.18 -8.29
CA PHE A 350 -18.27 -0.01 -9.74
C PHE A 350 -17.99 -1.46 -10.11
N ASN A 351 -17.08 -2.13 -9.41
CA ASN A 351 -16.73 -3.52 -9.70
C ASN A 351 -17.93 -4.47 -9.46
N ALA A 352 -18.67 -4.29 -8.36
CA ALA A 352 -19.86 -5.09 -8.08
C ALA A 352 -20.97 -4.84 -9.12
N TRP A 353 -21.10 -3.60 -9.61
CA TRP A 353 -22.06 -3.24 -10.62
C TRP A 353 -21.73 -3.87 -11.99
N ILE A 354 -20.49 -3.79 -12.46
CA ILE A 354 -20.05 -4.47 -13.69
C ILE A 354 -20.22 -5.99 -13.58
N ASN A 355 -19.80 -6.59 -12.46
CA ASN A 355 -19.92 -8.03 -12.25
C ASN A 355 -21.37 -8.49 -12.22
N TYR A 356 -22.29 -7.69 -11.69
CA TYR A 356 -23.71 -7.97 -11.74
C TYR A 356 -24.21 -8.11 -13.19
N HIS A 357 -23.87 -7.16 -14.07
CA HIS A 357 -24.27 -7.24 -15.48
C HIS A 357 -23.61 -8.41 -16.22
N LYS A 358 -22.33 -8.71 -15.92
CA LYS A 358 -21.66 -9.90 -16.46
C LYS A 358 -22.36 -11.20 -16.04
N VAL A 359 -22.78 -11.31 -14.77
CA VAL A 359 -23.50 -12.50 -14.28
C VAL A 359 -24.89 -12.62 -14.91
N GLU A 360 -25.63 -11.51 -15.06
CA GLU A 360 -26.92 -11.54 -15.74
C GLU A 360 -26.79 -12.04 -17.19
N GLU A 361 -25.73 -11.60 -17.90
CA GLU A 361 -25.49 -12.09 -19.26
C GLU A 361 -24.99 -13.55 -19.28
N THR A 362 -24.19 -13.94 -18.28
CA THR A 362 -23.77 -15.33 -18.08
C THR A 362 -24.99 -16.25 -17.91
N LYS A 363 -26.00 -15.84 -17.13
CA LYS A 363 -27.26 -16.59 -16.96
C LYS A 363 -27.98 -16.81 -18.30
N ARG A 364 -28.05 -15.76 -19.11
CA ARG A 364 -28.66 -15.84 -20.46
C ARG A 364 -27.92 -16.84 -21.34
N MET A 365 -26.57 -16.76 -21.37
CA MET A 365 -25.74 -17.65 -22.19
C MET A 365 -25.81 -19.11 -21.71
N LEU A 366 -25.83 -19.36 -20.39
CA LEU A 366 -25.96 -20.70 -19.81
C LEU A 366 -27.26 -21.40 -20.22
N LEU A 367 -28.32 -20.66 -20.47
CA LEU A 367 -29.62 -21.18 -20.89
C LEU A 367 -29.78 -21.24 -22.41
N ALA A 368 -29.15 -20.31 -23.15
CA ALA A 368 -29.24 -20.26 -24.61
C ALA A 368 -28.42 -21.35 -25.29
N ASP A 369 -27.21 -21.61 -24.81
CA ASP A 369 -26.34 -22.65 -25.35
C ASP A 369 -25.87 -23.62 -24.25
N ARG A 370 -26.49 -24.79 -24.24
CA ARG A 370 -26.22 -25.83 -23.24
C ARG A 370 -24.95 -26.62 -23.54
N SER A 371 -24.48 -26.63 -24.78
CA SER A 371 -23.32 -27.36 -25.23
C SER A 371 -22.02 -26.61 -24.98
N MET A 372 -22.09 -25.29 -24.85
CA MET A 372 -20.93 -24.42 -24.64
C MET A 372 -20.22 -24.70 -23.32
N GLN A 373 -18.89 -24.84 -23.38
CA GLN A 373 -18.09 -25.04 -22.19
C GLN A 373 -18.10 -23.83 -21.26
N LEU A 374 -18.07 -24.05 -19.94
CA LEU A 374 -18.07 -22.98 -18.96
C LEU A 374 -16.85 -22.06 -19.08
N SER A 375 -15.70 -22.60 -19.49
CA SER A 375 -14.48 -21.82 -19.77
C SER A 375 -14.67 -20.87 -20.94
N GLU A 376 -15.36 -21.31 -21.99
CA GLU A 376 -15.67 -20.47 -23.14
C GLU A 376 -16.67 -19.36 -22.78
N ILE A 377 -17.67 -19.69 -21.97
CA ILE A 377 -18.61 -18.69 -21.44
C ILE A 377 -17.86 -17.66 -20.60
N ALA A 378 -16.95 -18.09 -19.72
CA ALA A 378 -16.17 -17.18 -18.91
C ALA A 378 -15.39 -16.16 -19.76
N TYR A 379 -14.75 -16.62 -20.82
CA TYR A 379 -14.03 -15.78 -21.77
C TYR A 379 -14.95 -14.80 -22.51
N LYS A 380 -16.07 -15.30 -23.07
CA LYS A 380 -17.05 -14.46 -23.78
C LYS A 380 -17.69 -13.40 -22.89
N MET A 381 -17.87 -13.71 -21.60
CA MET A 381 -18.43 -12.78 -20.61
C MET A 381 -17.36 -11.85 -20.00
N GLY A 382 -16.14 -11.88 -20.51
CA GLY A 382 -15.06 -10.98 -20.09
C GLY A 382 -14.55 -11.23 -18.67
N PHE A 383 -14.60 -12.46 -18.19
CA PHE A 383 -13.90 -12.88 -16.98
C PHE A 383 -12.46 -13.30 -17.31
N SER A 384 -11.54 -13.15 -16.37
CA SER A 384 -10.14 -13.55 -16.55
C SER A 384 -9.98 -15.08 -16.75
N ASP A 385 -10.83 -15.84 -16.08
CA ASP A 385 -10.81 -17.31 -16.09
C ASP A 385 -12.12 -17.90 -15.53
N LEU A 386 -12.27 -19.22 -15.67
CA LEU A 386 -13.42 -19.96 -15.17
C LEU A 386 -13.56 -19.89 -13.64
N ALA A 387 -12.46 -19.89 -12.90
CA ALA A 387 -12.49 -19.85 -11.44
C ALA A 387 -13.01 -18.50 -10.95
N SER A 388 -12.57 -17.41 -11.58
CA SER A 388 -13.05 -16.06 -11.33
C SER A 388 -14.55 -15.93 -11.61
N MET A 389 -15.01 -16.39 -12.79
CA MET A 389 -16.43 -16.42 -13.13
C MET A 389 -17.23 -17.22 -12.10
N SER A 390 -16.80 -18.43 -11.76
CA SER A 390 -17.53 -19.30 -10.83
C SER A 390 -17.64 -18.69 -9.43
N LYS A 391 -16.59 -18.08 -8.95
CA LYS A 391 -16.57 -17.40 -7.65
C LYS A 391 -17.53 -16.20 -7.61
N ILE A 392 -17.49 -15.34 -8.64
CA ILE A 392 -18.34 -14.15 -8.74
C ILE A 392 -19.80 -14.55 -8.92
N PHE A 393 -20.06 -15.50 -9.82
CA PHE A 393 -21.41 -16.02 -10.07
C PHE A 393 -22.02 -16.60 -8.79
N LYS A 394 -21.27 -17.47 -8.06
CA LYS A 394 -21.71 -18.03 -6.78
C LYS A 394 -21.97 -16.95 -5.72
N SER A 395 -21.19 -15.88 -5.70
CA SER A 395 -21.39 -14.80 -4.72
C SER A 395 -22.64 -13.98 -4.98
N ILE A 396 -23.13 -13.92 -6.23
CA ILE A 396 -24.33 -13.16 -6.65
C ILE A 396 -25.56 -14.03 -6.63
N GLU A 397 -25.49 -15.26 -7.19
CA GLU A 397 -26.61 -16.17 -7.38
C GLU A 397 -26.76 -17.23 -6.25
N GLY A 398 -25.80 -17.31 -5.33
CA GLY A 398 -25.79 -18.30 -4.24
C GLY A 398 -25.34 -19.71 -4.67
N MET A 399 -25.26 -20.00 -5.96
CA MET A 399 -24.88 -21.31 -6.50
C MET A 399 -23.88 -21.21 -7.67
N PRO A 400 -23.06 -22.26 -7.94
CA PRO A 400 -22.15 -22.28 -9.07
C PRO A 400 -22.86 -22.24 -10.42
N PRO A 401 -22.21 -21.78 -11.53
CA PRO A 401 -22.79 -21.74 -12.88
C PRO A 401 -23.23 -23.11 -13.38
N SER A 402 -22.48 -24.17 -13.05
CA SER A 402 -22.82 -25.56 -13.45
C SER A 402 -24.14 -26.00 -12.82
N VAL A 403 -24.32 -25.77 -11.54
CA VAL A 403 -25.56 -26.10 -10.81
C VAL A 403 -26.73 -25.27 -11.32
N TYR A 404 -26.51 -23.96 -11.54
CA TYR A 404 -27.53 -23.09 -12.13
C TYR A 404 -28.03 -23.61 -13.48
N ARG A 405 -27.13 -24.01 -14.38
CA ARG A 405 -27.47 -24.62 -15.68
C ARG A 405 -28.34 -25.86 -15.52
N GLN A 406 -27.97 -26.76 -14.59
CA GLN A 406 -28.72 -28.01 -14.35
C GLN A 406 -30.12 -27.76 -13.77
N THR A 407 -30.21 -26.94 -12.74
CA THR A 407 -31.45 -26.68 -11.99
C THR A 407 -32.51 -26.01 -12.86
N ARG A 408 -32.12 -25.00 -13.67
CA ARG A 408 -33.07 -24.30 -14.56
C ARG A 408 -33.51 -25.15 -15.77
N VAL A 409 -32.70 -26.15 -16.16
CA VAL A 409 -33.09 -27.10 -17.20
C VAL A 409 -34.18 -28.04 -16.71
N CYS A 410 -34.15 -28.48 -15.46
CA CYS A 410 -35.20 -29.32 -14.89
C CYS A 410 -36.53 -28.58 -14.74
N GLN A 411 -36.50 -27.26 -14.39
CA GLN A 411 -37.70 -26.44 -14.24
C GLN A 411 -38.40 -26.11 -15.58
N ASN A 412 -37.69 -26.06 -16.70
CA ASN A 412 -38.28 -25.80 -18.03
C ASN A 412 -38.78 -27.08 -18.73
N ARG A 413 -38.65 -28.29 -18.13
CA ARG A 413 -39.15 -29.56 -18.64
C ARG A 413 -40.38 -30.08 -17.90
N SER A 414 -40.74 -29.46 -16.78
CA SER A 414 -41.99 -29.67 -16.04
C SER A 414 -43.03 -28.61 -16.41
#